data_297fee998e2dd42f3b936db818b1ec00
#
_entry.id   297fee998e2dd42f3b936db818b1ec00
#
_cell.length_a   1.000
_cell.length_b   1.000
_cell.length_c   1.000
_cell.angle_alpha   90.00
_cell.angle_beta   90.00
_cell.angle_gamma   90.00
#
_symmetry.space_group_name_H-M   'P 1'
#
loop_
_entity.id
_entity.type
_entity.pdbx_description
1 polymer ?
#
loop_
_entity_poly.entity_id
_entity_poly.type
_entity_poly.pdbx_seq_one_letter_code
_entity_poly.pdbx_strand_id
1 'polypeptide(L)'
;MKKEIMKKEIESLIPHRYPFLFVDEILCANNDSVIGLKTFNKEDDKMLTGSFPDYDYIPGMIIIESMAQCGGAGIKKAKLADGFFGLAAMNDVQFFKGVTYGDQIRYEIKNIRVSNRIIKQSGIAYFEGEPIAQATWTCGRID
;
A
#
# COMPACT_ATOMS: atom_id res chain seq x y z
N MET A 1 18.23 9.01 8.34
CA MET A 1 19.02 7.79 8.06
C MET A 1 18.15 6.53 8.02
N LYS A 2 17.44 6.20 9.10
CA LYS A 2 16.53 5.04 9.11
C LYS A 2 15.47 5.11 8.00
N LYS A 3 14.86 6.28 7.83
CA LYS A 3 13.84 6.53 6.80
C LYS A 3 14.39 6.28 5.39
N GLU A 4 15.61 6.71 5.11
CA GLU A 4 16.25 6.52 3.81
C GLU A 4 16.59 5.05 3.54
N ILE A 5 17.04 4.32 4.57
CA ILE A 5 17.32 2.89 4.48
C ILE A 5 16.05 2.12 4.15
N MET A 6 14.94 2.43 4.84
CA MET A 6 13.66 1.80 4.59
C MET A 6 13.13 2.11 3.20
N LYS A 7 13.29 3.36 2.73
CA LYS A 7 12.91 3.74 1.39
C LYS A 7 13.66 2.94 0.33
N LYS A 8 14.97 2.77 0.51
CA LYS A 8 15.78 1.96 -0.42
C LYS A 8 15.35 0.51 -0.43
N GLU A 9 15.02 -0.05 0.74
CA GLU A 9 14.49 -1.40 0.82
C GLU A 9 13.20 -1.52 -0.01
N ILE A 10 12.24 -0.61 0.20
CA ILE A 10 10.99 -0.63 -0.55
C ILE A 10 11.24 -0.48 -2.05
N GLU A 11 12.12 0.43 -2.45
CA GLU A 11 12.47 0.62 -3.86
C GLU A 11 13.10 -0.62 -4.50
N SER A 12 13.74 -1.47 -3.70
CA SER A 12 14.28 -2.74 -4.20
C SER A 12 13.20 -3.80 -4.42
N LEU A 13 12.02 -3.62 -3.83
CA LEU A 13 10.94 -4.61 -3.86
C LEU A 13 9.88 -4.31 -4.92
N ILE A 14 9.58 -3.03 -5.16
CA ILE A 14 8.55 -2.61 -6.12
C ILE A 14 9.10 -1.54 -7.06
N PRO A 15 8.53 -1.41 -8.29
CA PRO A 15 9.06 -0.47 -9.27
C PRO A 15 8.67 0.99 -9.03
N HIS A 16 7.72 1.23 -8.14
CA HIS A 16 7.20 2.57 -7.86
C HIS A 16 8.29 3.50 -7.35
N ARG A 17 8.24 4.77 -7.75
CA ARG A 17 9.22 5.79 -7.37
C ARG A 17 8.51 7.09 -7.04
N TYR A 18 9.18 7.93 -6.25
CA TYR A 18 8.68 9.28 -5.98
C TYR A 18 8.24 9.95 -7.30
N PRO A 19 7.08 10.61 -7.39
CA PRO A 19 6.15 10.93 -6.29
C PRO A 19 5.02 9.90 -6.08
N PHE A 20 5.14 8.69 -6.63
CA PHE A 20 4.08 7.67 -6.57
C PHE A 20 4.49 6.43 -5.75
N LEU A 21 5.42 6.58 -4.84
CA LEU A 21 5.79 5.52 -3.90
C LEU A 21 5.13 5.80 -2.55
N PHE A 22 4.17 4.95 -2.16
CA PHE A 22 3.32 5.17 -1.00
C PHE A 22 3.46 4.10 0.08
N VAL A 23 4.66 3.63 0.33
CA VAL A 23 4.97 2.66 1.38
C VAL A 23 6.12 3.20 2.22
N ASP A 24 5.93 3.27 3.53
CA ASP A 24 7.01 3.68 4.43
C ASP A 24 7.77 2.49 4.98
N GLU A 25 7.06 1.44 5.39
CA GLU A 25 7.69 0.31 6.08
C GLU A 25 6.86 -0.95 5.93
N ILE A 26 7.54 -2.09 5.74
CA ILE A 26 6.93 -3.42 5.85
C ILE A 26 7.36 -4.01 7.18
N LEU A 27 6.42 -4.16 8.10
CA LEU A 27 6.68 -4.71 9.44
C LEU A 27 6.79 -6.22 9.43
N CYS A 28 6.00 -6.89 8.59
CA CYS A 28 5.96 -8.34 8.53
C CYS A 28 5.48 -8.78 7.16
N ALA A 29 6.10 -9.83 6.63
CA ALA A 29 5.67 -10.44 5.37
C ALA A 29 5.98 -11.93 5.43
N ASN A 30 4.96 -12.75 5.19
CA ASN A 30 5.09 -14.21 5.18
C ASN A 30 4.11 -14.80 4.16
N ASN A 31 3.95 -16.13 4.15
CA ASN A 31 3.07 -16.80 3.18
C ASN A 31 1.62 -16.34 3.29
N ASP A 32 1.16 -15.95 4.47
CA ASP A 32 -0.25 -15.69 4.73
C ASP A 32 -0.61 -14.20 4.72
N SER A 33 0.32 -13.34 5.12
CA SER A 33 -0.03 -11.95 5.38
C SER A 33 1.13 -10.97 5.19
N VAL A 34 0.76 -9.71 5.02
CA VAL A 34 1.68 -8.57 5.00
C VAL A 34 1.13 -7.51 5.94
N ILE A 35 2.01 -6.92 6.73
CA ILE A 35 1.67 -5.78 7.57
C ILE A 35 2.62 -4.64 7.22
N GLY A 36 2.07 -3.48 6.91
CA GLY A 36 2.86 -2.32 6.55
C GLY A 36 2.32 -1.03 7.12
N LEU A 37 3.10 0.02 7.01
CA LEU A 37 2.79 1.34 7.52
C LEU A 37 2.98 2.41 6.45
N LYS A 38 2.14 3.44 6.50
CA LYS A 38 2.29 4.65 5.72
C LYS A 38 1.77 5.85 6.50
N THR A 39 2.56 6.91 6.54
CA THR A 39 2.13 8.23 7.00
C THR A 39 2.32 9.19 5.84
N PHE A 40 1.22 9.76 5.35
CA PHE A 40 1.29 10.78 4.30
C PHE A 40 1.66 12.12 4.92
N ASN A 41 2.48 12.90 4.23
CA ASN A 41 2.81 14.25 4.67
C ASN A 41 2.82 15.19 3.46
N LYS A 42 2.56 16.47 3.70
CA LYS A 42 2.41 17.45 2.62
C LYS A 42 3.70 17.70 1.84
N GLU A 43 4.84 17.55 2.48
CA GLU A 43 6.12 17.83 1.83
C GLU A 43 6.48 16.76 0.81
N ASP A 44 6.33 15.48 1.19
CA ASP A 44 6.69 14.36 0.33
C ASP A 44 5.57 14.02 -0.67
N ASP A 45 4.31 14.31 -0.30
CA ASP A 45 3.14 13.91 -1.07
C ASP A 45 2.39 15.13 -1.63
N LYS A 46 3.12 16.13 -2.10
CA LYS A 46 2.56 17.40 -2.58
C LYS A 46 1.48 17.25 -3.65
N MET A 47 1.61 16.25 -4.50
CA MET A 47 0.63 16.04 -5.57
C MET A 47 -0.78 15.77 -5.02
N LEU A 48 -0.89 15.22 -3.82
CA LEU A 48 -2.17 14.87 -3.22
C LEU A 48 -2.93 16.11 -2.74
N THR A 49 -2.23 17.21 -2.47
CA THR A 49 -2.86 18.44 -1.98
C THR A 49 -3.81 19.06 -2.99
N GLY A 50 -3.67 18.70 -4.28
CA GLY A 50 -4.58 19.17 -5.32
C GLY A 50 -5.96 18.52 -5.29
N SER A 51 -6.12 17.42 -4.58
CA SER A 51 -7.41 16.70 -4.51
C SER A 51 -8.47 17.51 -3.76
N PHE A 52 -8.13 17.98 -2.57
CA PHE A 52 -9.00 18.85 -1.77
C PHE A 52 -8.13 19.97 -1.16
N PRO A 53 -7.83 21.04 -1.93
CA PRO A 53 -6.87 22.06 -1.49
C PRO A 53 -7.18 22.72 -0.15
N ASP A 54 -8.45 22.84 0.20
CA ASP A 54 -8.86 23.48 1.45
C ASP A 54 -8.98 22.50 2.63
N TYR A 55 -8.71 21.22 2.40
CA TYR A 55 -8.83 20.16 3.41
C TYR A 55 -7.60 19.27 3.36
N ASP A 56 -7.24 18.73 4.51
CA ASP A 56 -6.04 17.90 4.62
C ASP A 56 -6.32 16.39 4.49
N TYR A 57 -7.44 16.01 3.89
CA TYR A 57 -7.80 14.61 3.70
C TYR A 57 -6.98 13.94 2.61
N ILE A 58 -6.54 12.72 2.89
CA ILE A 58 -5.89 11.88 1.91
C ILE A 58 -6.97 11.28 1.00
N PRO A 59 -6.82 11.36 -0.33
CA PRO A 59 -7.78 10.72 -1.23
C PRO A 59 -7.91 9.22 -0.97
N GLY A 60 -9.14 8.72 -0.87
CA GLY A 60 -9.38 7.31 -0.55
C GLY A 60 -8.71 6.37 -1.53
N MET A 61 -8.74 6.68 -2.83
CA MET A 61 -8.11 5.83 -3.84
C MET A 61 -6.59 5.72 -3.64
N ILE A 62 -5.96 6.75 -3.11
CA ILE A 62 -4.52 6.73 -2.81
C ILE A 62 -4.24 5.83 -1.60
N ILE A 63 -5.14 5.79 -0.62
CA ILE A 63 -5.02 4.85 0.50
C ILE A 63 -5.06 3.40 -0.02
N ILE A 64 -5.97 3.10 -0.93
CA ILE A 64 -6.08 1.78 -1.55
C ILE A 64 -4.82 1.47 -2.38
N GLU A 65 -4.34 2.43 -3.18
CA GLU A 65 -3.09 2.26 -3.93
C GLU A 65 -1.91 1.99 -3.00
N SER A 66 -1.80 2.76 -1.91
CA SER A 66 -0.76 2.58 -0.90
C SER A 66 -0.82 1.17 -0.30
N MET A 67 -2.02 0.70 0.05
CA MET A 67 -2.22 -0.64 0.59
C MET A 67 -1.82 -1.73 -0.42
N ALA A 68 -2.19 -1.56 -1.69
CA ALA A 68 -1.82 -2.51 -2.74
C ALA A 68 -0.30 -2.54 -2.98
N GLN A 69 0.36 -1.38 -2.94
CA GLN A 69 1.82 -1.31 -3.02
C GLN A 69 2.47 -2.04 -1.84
N CYS A 70 1.93 -1.86 -0.65
CA CYS A 70 2.35 -2.58 0.55
C CYS A 70 2.25 -4.10 0.34
N GLY A 71 1.13 -4.55 -0.18
CA GLY A 71 0.90 -5.95 -0.48
C GLY A 71 1.91 -6.51 -1.46
N GLY A 72 2.17 -5.78 -2.54
CA GLY A 72 3.18 -6.17 -3.55
C GLY A 72 4.59 -6.22 -2.99
N ALA A 73 4.96 -5.21 -2.19
CA ALA A 73 6.27 -5.17 -1.55
C ALA A 73 6.44 -6.36 -0.59
N GLY A 74 5.39 -6.70 0.16
CA GLY A 74 5.42 -7.84 1.08
C GLY A 74 5.58 -9.17 0.35
N ILE A 75 4.90 -9.37 -0.76
CA ILE A 75 5.05 -10.57 -1.59
C ILE A 75 6.51 -10.75 -2.04
N LYS A 76 7.14 -9.66 -2.48
CA LYS A 76 8.55 -9.68 -2.89
C LYS A 76 9.49 -9.92 -1.72
N LYS A 77 9.25 -9.27 -0.59
CA LYS A 77 10.06 -9.44 0.62
C LYS A 77 10.03 -10.88 1.12
N ALA A 78 8.87 -11.51 1.06
CA ALA A 78 8.69 -12.91 1.44
C ALA A 78 9.13 -13.89 0.35
N LYS A 79 9.57 -13.40 -0.81
CA LYS A 79 10.03 -14.20 -1.97
C LYS A 79 8.98 -15.19 -2.47
N LEU A 80 7.72 -14.76 -2.50
CA LEU A 80 6.60 -15.60 -2.91
C LEU A 80 6.32 -15.54 -4.41
N ALA A 81 6.80 -14.51 -5.11
CA ALA A 81 6.66 -14.37 -6.56
C ALA A 81 7.76 -13.48 -7.12
N ASP A 82 8.08 -13.69 -8.40
CA ASP A 82 9.03 -12.88 -9.15
C ASP A 82 8.30 -11.98 -10.15
N GLY A 83 9.02 -10.97 -10.65
CA GLY A 83 8.51 -10.08 -11.69
C GLY A 83 7.69 -8.94 -11.15
N PHE A 84 7.09 -8.17 -12.06
CA PHE A 84 6.27 -7.02 -11.72
C PHE A 84 4.80 -7.29 -12.03
N PHE A 85 3.93 -6.80 -11.15
CA PHE A 85 2.51 -7.05 -11.23
C PHE A 85 1.76 -5.72 -11.34
N GLY A 86 0.81 -5.67 -12.26
CA GLY A 86 -0.09 -4.55 -12.42
C GLY A 86 -1.48 -4.89 -11.91
N LEU A 87 -2.19 -3.88 -11.43
CA LEU A 87 -3.54 -4.05 -10.93
C LEU A 87 -4.48 -4.42 -12.07
N ALA A 88 -5.21 -5.53 -11.92
CA ALA A 88 -6.15 -6.02 -12.92
C ALA A 88 -7.60 -5.86 -12.49
N ALA A 89 -7.90 -5.99 -11.20
CA ALA A 89 -9.27 -5.88 -10.71
C ALA A 89 -9.30 -5.47 -9.24
N MET A 90 -10.36 -4.78 -8.86
CA MET A 90 -10.64 -4.44 -7.47
C MET A 90 -12.09 -4.78 -7.15
N ASN A 91 -12.30 -5.32 -5.96
CA ASN A 91 -13.62 -5.68 -5.43
C ASN A 91 -13.74 -5.21 -3.99
N ASP A 92 -14.99 -5.05 -3.55
CA ASP A 92 -15.31 -4.81 -2.13
C ASP A 92 -14.56 -3.60 -1.54
N VAL A 93 -14.41 -2.55 -2.35
CA VAL A 93 -13.77 -1.32 -1.91
C VAL A 93 -14.76 -0.52 -1.08
N GLN A 94 -14.41 -0.22 0.17
CA GLN A 94 -15.21 0.59 1.07
C GLN A 94 -14.34 1.55 1.84
N PHE A 95 -14.87 2.74 2.07
CA PHE A 95 -14.21 3.79 2.86
C PHE A 95 -15.11 4.09 4.06
N PHE A 96 -14.56 3.93 5.26
CA PHE A 96 -15.34 4.08 6.50
C PHE A 96 -15.09 5.43 7.17
N LYS A 97 -13.88 5.95 7.04
CA LYS A 97 -13.48 7.18 7.73
C LYS A 97 -12.32 7.84 7.00
N GLY A 98 -12.32 9.16 6.93
CA GLY A 98 -11.20 9.90 6.36
C GLY A 98 -10.00 9.95 7.28
N VAL A 99 -8.82 10.06 6.69
CA VAL A 99 -7.56 10.31 7.41
C VAL A 99 -6.88 11.54 6.80
N THR A 100 -6.02 12.15 7.59
CA THR A 100 -5.34 13.38 7.20
C THR A 100 -3.83 13.20 7.22
N TYR A 101 -3.11 14.20 6.71
CA TYR A 101 -1.63 14.18 6.74
C TYR A 101 -1.16 14.06 8.20
N GLY A 102 -0.16 13.22 8.44
CA GLY A 102 0.38 12.96 9.76
C GLY A 102 -0.22 11.75 10.47
N ASP A 103 -1.35 11.24 9.99
CA ASP A 103 -1.96 10.05 10.57
C ASP A 103 -1.21 8.80 10.10
N GLN A 104 -0.70 8.01 11.03
CA GLN A 104 -0.05 6.75 10.66
C GLN A 104 -1.09 5.68 10.37
N ILE A 105 -1.09 5.18 9.14
CA ILE A 105 -2.00 4.15 8.68
C ILE A 105 -1.26 2.81 8.75
N ARG A 106 -1.94 1.81 9.33
CA ARG A 106 -1.46 0.42 9.38
C ARG A 106 -2.31 -0.41 8.42
N TYR A 107 -1.63 -1.10 7.53
CA TYR A 107 -2.29 -2.03 6.61
C TYR A 107 -2.10 -3.45 7.10
N GLU A 108 -3.21 -4.20 7.20
CA GLU A 108 -3.18 -5.63 7.46
C GLU A 108 -3.75 -6.33 6.23
N ILE A 109 -2.88 -7.05 5.55
CA ILE A 109 -3.15 -7.61 4.22
C ILE A 109 -3.07 -9.13 4.30
N LYS A 110 -4.05 -9.79 3.71
CA LYS A 110 -4.11 -11.25 3.63
C LYS A 110 -3.78 -11.70 2.21
N ASN A 111 -2.89 -12.66 2.07
CA ASN A 111 -2.58 -13.29 0.79
C ASN A 111 -3.63 -14.36 0.52
N ILE A 112 -4.47 -14.16 -0.49
CA ILE A 112 -5.53 -15.11 -0.85
C ILE A 112 -4.99 -16.12 -1.86
N ARG A 113 -4.29 -15.63 -2.88
CA ARG A 113 -3.69 -16.47 -3.91
C ARG A 113 -2.41 -15.80 -4.42
N VAL A 114 -1.33 -16.55 -4.46
CA VAL A 114 -0.05 -16.05 -4.97
C VAL A 114 0.54 -17.08 -5.93
N SER A 115 0.88 -16.62 -7.12
CA SER A 115 1.60 -17.41 -8.13
C SER A 115 2.51 -16.45 -8.91
N ASN A 116 3.30 -16.96 -9.84
CA ASN A 116 4.10 -16.11 -10.71
C ASN A 116 3.30 -15.41 -11.81
N ARG A 117 1.97 -15.61 -11.85
CA ARG A 117 1.09 -14.97 -12.84
C ARG A 117 0.05 -14.07 -12.22
N ILE A 118 -0.48 -14.45 -11.07
CA ILE A 118 -1.59 -13.75 -10.43
C ILE A 118 -1.35 -13.67 -8.93
N ILE A 119 -1.62 -12.50 -8.38
CA ILE A 119 -1.62 -12.25 -6.94
C ILE A 119 -2.98 -11.71 -6.57
N LYS A 120 -3.66 -12.37 -5.64
CA LYS A 120 -4.91 -11.87 -5.07
C LYS A 120 -4.74 -11.66 -3.58
N GLN A 121 -5.08 -10.47 -3.13
CA GLN A 121 -4.96 -10.08 -1.72
C GLN A 121 -6.20 -9.33 -1.28
N SER A 122 -6.48 -9.34 0.01
CA SER A 122 -7.45 -8.45 0.63
C SER A 122 -6.77 -7.71 1.77
N GLY A 123 -7.20 -6.49 2.02
CA GLY A 123 -6.59 -5.70 3.07
C GLY A 123 -7.56 -4.77 3.76
N ILE A 124 -7.22 -4.44 4.99
CA ILE A 124 -7.91 -3.42 5.79
C ILE A 124 -6.88 -2.42 6.26
N ALA A 125 -7.20 -1.15 6.05
CA ALA A 125 -6.39 -0.04 6.55
C ALA A 125 -6.95 0.41 7.90
N TYR A 126 -6.08 0.62 8.87
CA TYR A 126 -6.44 1.03 10.22
C TYR A 126 -5.75 2.34 10.59
N PHE A 127 -6.48 3.18 11.31
CA PHE A 127 -5.92 4.33 12.01
C PHE A 127 -6.34 4.27 13.47
N GLU A 128 -5.36 4.27 14.38
CA GLU A 128 -5.60 4.15 15.83
C GLU A 128 -6.50 2.95 16.18
N GLY A 129 -6.29 1.83 15.49
CA GLY A 129 -7.02 0.59 15.74
C GLY A 129 -8.40 0.53 15.12
N GLU A 130 -8.87 1.59 14.45
CA GLU A 130 -10.17 1.59 13.77
C GLU A 130 -10.00 1.37 12.28
N PRO A 131 -10.83 0.52 11.63
CA PRO A 131 -10.78 0.36 10.19
C PRO A 131 -11.23 1.65 9.50
N ILE A 132 -10.45 2.10 8.52
CA ILE A 132 -10.74 3.31 7.76
C ILE A 132 -11.08 3.02 6.31
N ALA A 133 -10.59 1.89 5.77
CA ALA A 133 -10.85 1.47 4.40
C ALA A 133 -10.58 -0.03 4.25
N GLN A 134 -11.18 -0.63 3.24
CA GLN A 134 -10.90 -2.02 2.88
C GLN A 134 -10.99 -2.20 1.37
N ALA A 135 -10.31 -3.23 0.87
CA ALA A 135 -10.40 -3.62 -0.54
C ALA A 135 -9.90 -5.05 -0.73
N THR A 136 -10.34 -5.66 -1.82
CA THR A 136 -9.77 -6.90 -2.36
C THR A 136 -9.26 -6.55 -3.76
N TRP A 137 -8.06 -7.00 -4.10
CA TRP A 137 -7.50 -6.71 -5.42
C TRP A 137 -6.82 -7.93 -6.01
N THR A 138 -6.78 -7.95 -7.33
CA THR A 138 -6.09 -8.97 -8.12
C THR A 138 -5.11 -8.26 -9.04
N CYS A 139 -3.87 -8.71 -9.03
CA CYS A 139 -2.81 -8.22 -9.90
C CYS A 139 -2.38 -9.31 -10.89
N GLY A 140 -2.07 -8.92 -12.10
CA GLY A 140 -1.52 -9.80 -13.13
C GLY A 140 -0.08 -9.42 -13.43
N ARG A 141 0.74 -10.41 -13.76
CA ARG A 141 2.13 -10.17 -14.13
C ARG A 141 2.18 -9.44 -15.48
N ILE A 142 3.02 -8.40 -15.54
CA ILE A 142 3.13 -7.53 -16.73
C ILE A 142 4.45 -7.70 -17.49
N ASP A 143 5.42 -8.42 -16.96
CA ASP A 143 6.73 -8.63 -17.60
C ASP A 143 7.01 -10.09 -18.02
#